data_8130c09f6b5748a29a6ab375e8ebbf25
#
_entry.id   8130c09f6b5748a29a6ab375e8ebbf25
#
_cell.length_a   1.000
_cell.length_b   1.000
_cell.length_c   1.000
_cell.angle_alpha   90.00
_cell.angle_beta   90.00
_cell.angle_gamma   90.00
#
_symmetry.space_group_name_H-M   'P 1'
#
loop_
_entity.id
_entity.type
_entity.pdbx_description
1 polymer ?
#
loop_
_entity_poly.entity_id
_entity_poly.type
_entity_poly.pdbx_seq_one_letter_code
_entity_poly.pdbx_strand_id
1 'polypeptide(L)' 'MIWIVYILECIDGSLYTGITNDLERRMKAHATGKGAKYTKRRGPFTVRYTESLDSKGAALQREAAIKSLDRAAK' A
#
# COMPACT_ATOMS: atom_id res chain seq x y z
N MET A 1 -8.50 -16.18 5.02
CA MET A 1 -8.63 -14.71 5.07
C MET A 1 -7.87 -14.10 3.89
N ILE A 2 -8.50 -13.21 3.15
CA ILE A 2 -7.88 -12.60 1.98
C ILE A 2 -7.00 -11.44 2.42
N TRP A 3 -5.81 -11.38 1.88
CA TRP A 3 -4.89 -10.26 2.07
C TRP A 3 -4.79 -9.46 0.78
N ILE A 4 -4.64 -8.17 0.89
CA ILE A 4 -4.62 -7.25 -0.24
C ILE A 4 -3.28 -6.52 -0.25
N VAL A 5 -2.61 -6.56 -1.41
CA VAL A 5 -1.48 -5.66 -1.69
C VAL A 5 -2.08 -4.44 -2.38
N TYR A 6 -1.69 -3.26 -1.93
CA TYR A 6 -2.21 -2.03 -2.49
C TYR A 6 -1.09 -1.03 -2.75
N ILE A 7 -1.29 -0.18 -3.74
CA ILE A 7 -0.37 0.92 -4.04
C ILE A 7 -1.14 2.21 -3.92
N LEU A 8 -0.66 3.12 -3.08
CA LEU A 8 -1.23 4.45 -2.89
C LEU A 8 -0.36 5.48 -3.58
N GLU A 9 -1.00 6.42 -4.26
CA GLU A 9 -0.33 7.61 -4.76
C GLU A 9 -0.60 8.75 -3.78
N CYS A 10 0.45 9.37 -3.29
CA CYS A 10 0.37 10.50 -2.38
C CYS A 10 0.21 11.81 -3.16
N ILE A 11 -0.14 12.89 -2.46
CA ILE A 11 -0.38 14.19 -3.08
C ILE A 11 0.84 14.72 -3.83
N ASP A 12 2.05 14.33 -3.40
CA ASP A 12 3.30 14.75 -4.03
C ASP A 12 3.72 13.84 -5.19
N GLY A 13 2.87 12.88 -5.58
CA GLY A 13 3.15 11.95 -6.66
C GLY A 13 3.94 10.72 -6.24
N SER A 14 4.38 10.63 -5.00
CA SER A 14 5.12 9.45 -4.53
C SER A 14 4.18 8.26 -4.34
N LEU A 15 4.73 7.06 -4.42
CA LEU A 15 3.97 5.82 -4.31
C LEU A 15 4.35 5.07 -3.04
N TYR A 16 3.36 4.47 -2.40
CA TYR A 16 3.54 3.64 -1.21
C TYR A 16 2.86 2.30 -1.45
N THR A 17 3.59 1.20 -1.22
CA THR A 17 3.07 -0.16 -1.34
C THR A 17 2.95 -0.78 0.03
N GLY A 18 1.78 -1.36 0.32
CA GLY A 18 1.53 -2.01 1.60
C GLY A 18 0.63 -3.22 1.45
N ILE A 19 0.40 -3.91 2.57
CA ILE A 19 -0.53 -5.04 2.61
C ILE A 19 -1.51 -4.84 3.75
N THR A 20 -2.72 -5.38 3.58
CA THR A 20 -3.74 -5.34 4.63
C THR A 20 -4.75 -6.45 4.41
N ASN A 21 -5.42 -6.86 5.48
CA ASN A 21 -6.58 -7.75 5.38
C ASN A 21 -7.89 -6.96 5.48
N ASP A 22 -7.82 -5.64 5.56
CA ASP A 22 -8.98 -4.76 5.61
C ASP A 22 -8.59 -3.42 4.98
N LEU A 23 -8.78 -3.33 3.67
CA LEU A 23 -8.36 -2.16 2.90
C LEU A 23 -9.07 -0.88 3.34
N GLU A 24 -10.37 -0.95 3.58
CA GLU A 24 -11.15 0.23 3.98
C GLU A 24 -10.62 0.82 5.29
N ARG A 25 -10.42 -0.03 6.28
CA ARG A 25 -9.89 0.39 7.57
C ARG A 25 -8.48 0.98 7.44
N ARG A 26 -7.66 0.35 6.60
CA ARG A 26 -6.29 0.81 6.38
C ARG A 26 -6.25 2.17 5.70
N MET A 27 -7.15 2.39 4.73
CA MET A 27 -7.26 3.67 4.06
C MET A 27 -7.67 4.79 5.03
N LYS A 28 -8.59 4.50 5.94
CA LYS A 28 -8.96 5.45 6.98
C LYS A 28 -7.78 5.80 7.87
N ALA A 29 -6.98 4.82 8.23
CA ALA A 29 -5.79 5.04 9.06
C ALA A 29 -4.78 5.94 8.34
N HIS A 30 -4.55 5.73 7.05
CA HIS A 30 -3.67 6.60 6.28
C HIS A 30 -4.21 8.03 6.21
N ALA A 31 -5.51 8.17 5.96
CA ALA A 31 -6.14 9.48 5.82
C ALA A 31 -6.08 10.30 7.11
N THR A 32 -6.12 9.63 8.28
CA THR A 32 -6.05 10.31 9.58
C THR A 32 -4.63 10.47 10.10
N GLY A 33 -3.62 10.07 9.33
CA GLY A 33 -2.23 10.16 9.74
C GLY A 33 -1.78 9.06 10.69
N LYS A 34 -2.62 8.04 10.92
CA LYS A 34 -2.32 6.90 11.80
C LYS A 34 -1.78 5.69 11.05
N GLY A 35 -1.58 5.82 9.74
CA GLY A 35 -1.03 4.76 8.91
C GLY A 35 0.49 4.68 9.02
N ALA A 36 1.14 4.20 7.95
CA ALA A 36 2.59 4.10 7.92
C ALA A 36 3.22 5.49 8.04
N LYS A 37 4.36 5.56 8.69
CA LYS A 37 5.08 6.81 8.89
C LYS A 37 5.37 7.52 7.56
N TYR A 38 5.65 6.75 6.51
CA TYR A 38 5.91 7.29 5.18
C TYR A 38 4.75 8.11 4.62
N THR A 39 3.51 7.69 4.91
CA THR A 39 2.31 8.33 4.37
C THR A 39 1.78 9.44 5.25
N LYS A 40 2.35 9.65 6.43
CA LYS A 40 1.93 10.70 7.34
C LYS A 40 2.10 12.07 6.67
N ARG A 41 1.04 12.88 6.67
CA ARG A 41 1.03 14.23 6.09
C ARG A 41 1.16 14.25 4.56
N ARG A 42 0.97 13.10 3.88
CA ARG A 42 1.02 13.03 2.42
C ARG A 42 -0.35 12.80 1.79
N GLY A 43 -1.42 13.01 2.57
CA GLY A 43 -2.78 12.91 2.05
C GLY A 43 -3.17 14.14 1.23
N PRO A 44 -4.23 14.07 0.44
CA PRO A 44 -5.04 12.87 0.24
C PRO A 44 -4.33 11.81 -0.59
N PHE A 45 -4.80 10.54 -0.44
CA PHE A 45 -4.21 9.40 -1.13
C PHE A 45 -5.17 8.87 -2.17
N THR A 46 -4.62 8.37 -3.29
CA THR A 46 -5.38 7.69 -4.33
C THR A 46 -4.92 6.25 -4.41
N VAL A 47 -5.85 5.29 -4.35
CA VAL A 47 -5.52 3.89 -4.55
C VAL A 47 -5.32 3.68 -6.05
N ARG A 48 -4.10 3.32 -6.43
CA ARG A 48 -3.75 3.11 -7.85
C ARG A 48 -3.80 1.66 -8.28
N TYR A 49 -3.64 0.75 -7.33
CA TYR A 49 -3.60 -0.68 -7.64
C TYR A 49 -3.97 -1.49 -6.40
N THR A 50 -4.68 -2.58 -6.61
CA THR A 50 -4.94 -3.57 -5.56
C THR A 50 -4.83 -4.97 -6.15
N GLU A 51 -4.38 -5.92 -5.32
CA GLU A 51 -4.29 -7.32 -5.71
C GLU A 51 -4.64 -8.17 -4.49
N SER A 52 -5.53 -9.14 -4.68
CA SER A 52 -5.97 -10.02 -3.59
C SER A 52 -5.16 -11.30 -3.59
N LEU A 53 -4.68 -11.71 -2.42
CA LEU A 53 -3.88 -12.92 -2.23
C LEU A 53 -4.54 -13.77 -1.15
N ASP A 54 -4.31 -15.08 -1.20
CA ASP A 54 -4.93 -16.03 -0.28
C ASP A 54 -4.33 -16.02 1.11
N SER A 55 -3.11 -15.53 1.27
CA SER A 55 -2.42 -15.56 2.55
C SER A 55 -1.54 -14.33 2.74
N LYS A 56 -1.21 -14.06 4.00
CA LYS A 56 -0.30 -12.98 4.35
C LYS A 56 1.09 -13.22 3.75
N GLY A 57 1.56 -14.47 3.76
CA GLY A 57 2.86 -14.80 3.18
C GLY A 57 2.93 -14.47 1.70
N ALA A 58 1.89 -14.84 0.94
CA ALA A 58 1.81 -14.51 -0.48
C ALA A 58 1.78 -12.99 -0.69
N ALA A 59 1.03 -12.27 0.13
CA ALA A 59 0.95 -10.81 0.05
C ALA A 59 2.30 -10.15 0.33
N LEU A 60 3.04 -10.64 1.32
CA LEU A 60 4.37 -10.12 1.64
C LEU A 60 5.35 -10.35 0.49
N GLN A 61 5.30 -11.52 -0.14
CA GLN A 61 6.13 -11.81 -1.30
C GLN A 61 5.81 -10.88 -2.47
N ARG A 62 4.52 -10.64 -2.70
CA ARG A 62 4.08 -9.77 -3.77
C ARG A 62 4.47 -8.32 -3.51
N GLU A 63 4.32 -7.87 -2.26
CA GLU A 63 4.74 -6.54 -1.85
C GLU A 63 6.23 -6.34 -2.13
N ALA A 64 7.06 -7.30 -1.74
CA ALA A 64 8.50 -7.22 -1.97
C ALA A 64 8.84 -7.18 -3.46
N ALA A 65 8.14 -7.97 -4.28
CA ALA A 65 8.34 -7.98 -5.71
C ALA A 65 8.00 -6.63 -6.34
N ILE A 66 6.89 -6.03 -5.93
CA ILE A 66 6.45 -4.72 -6.44
C ILE A 66 7.46 -3.63 -6.05
N LYS A 67 7.91 -3.64 -4.79
CA LYS A 67 8.91 -2.67 -4.32
C LYS A 67 10.22 -2.81 -5.07
N SER A 68 10.60 -4.03 -5.40
CA SER A 68 11.82 -4.29 -6.19
C SER A 68 11.69 -3.72 -7.59
N LEU A 69 10.53 -3.88 -8.24
CA LEU A 69 10.28 -3.30 -9.56
C LEU A 69 10.34 -1.77 -9.53
N ASP A 70 9.76 -1.17 -8.50
CA ASP A 70 9.77 0.28 -8.35
C ASP A 70 11.21 0.80 -8.24
N ARG A 71 12.05 0.12 -7.48
CA ARG A 71 13.47 0.49 -7.37
C ARG A 71 14.21 0.34 -8.70
N ALA A 72 13.90 -0.71 -9.45
CA ALA A 72 14.53 -0.96 -10.74
C ALA A 72 14.13 0.09 -11.78
N ALA A 73 12.95 0.67 -11.64
CA ALA A 73 12.45 1.69 -12.56
C ALA A 73 13.15 3.04 -12.41
N LYS A 74 13.86 3.20 -11.32
CA LYS A 74 14.63 4.43 -11.09
C LYS A 74 16.01 4.28 -11.67
#